data_c8e794560ad8c4a2ac92104970d55d88
#
_entry.id   c8e794560ad8c4a2ac92104970d55d88
#
_cell.length_a   1.000
_cell.length_b   1.000
_cell.length_c   1.000
_cell.angle_alpha   90.00
_cell.angle_beta   90.00
_cell.angle_gamma   90.00
#
_symmetry.space_group_name_H-M   'P 1'
#
loop_
_entity.id
_entity.type
_entity.pdbx_description
1 polymer ?
#
loop_
_entity_poly.entity_id
_entity_poly.type
_entity_poly.pdbx_seq_one_letter_code
_entity_poly.pdbx_strand_id
1 'polypeptide(L)'
;MQISKDFAQSIVTEMKKIINQDLNYINVDGTIIASTDKNRIGTFHEAGKLAAMNEKNIVIEYDEQYRGSRKGINLPVYYNNEVIGVIGITGEREEVEKYGKIIKRMTEILIIEFSMKELENKEIEQQRLMLENILFNNEMEVRTVFDYRNIEELLEKEGGLIIVSKIVYDDEYSLEEEKRIFHIFKNSIDDKRSLIMIYQSMIILLLFGKNDTLIDSIIKKIKEIINLKYGYKVKFGIGQIKYN
;
A
#
# COMPACT_ATOMS: atom_id res chain seq x y z
N MET A 1 3.21 7.93 12.43
CA MET A 1 3.12 7.83 10.94
C MET A 1 2.91 9.21 10.36
N GLN A 2 3.57 9.60 9.25
CA GLN A 2 3.33 10.88 8.58
C GLN A 2 2.74 10.60 7.20
N ILE A 3 1.62 11.26 6.89
CA ILE A 3 0.91 11.08 5.61
C ILE A 3 1.55 11.96 4.55
N SER A 4 1.76 11.44 3.32
CA SER A 4 2.26 12.22 2.20
C SER A 4 1.24 13.26 1.73
N LYS A 5 1.74 14.38 1.18
CA LYS A 5 0.86 15.46 0.66
C LYS A 5 -0.05 14.95 -0.45
N ASP A 6 0.45 14.10 -1.33
CA ASP A 6 -0.32 13.57 -2.46
C ASP A 6 -1.47 12.67 -1.99
N PHE A 7 -1.20 11.82 -0.99
CA PHE A 7 -2.23 10.98 -0.43
C PHE A 7 -3.27 11.79 0.36
N ALA A 8 -2.85 12.76 1.18
CA ALA A 8 -3.77 13.67 1.85
C ALA A 8 -4.63 14.44 0.84
N GLN A 9 -4.05 14.89 -0.30
CA GLN A 9 -4.78 15.57 -1.36
C GLN A 9 -5.80 14.66 -2.04
N SER A 10 -5.49 13.39 -2.26
CA SER A 10 -6.45 12.44 -2.80
C SER A 10 -7.64 12.25 -1.86
N ILE A 11 -7.40 12.15 -0.55
CA ILE A 11 -8.46 12.03 0.48
C ILE A 11 -9.42 13.23 0.39
N VAL A 12 -8.92 14.47 0.49
CA VAL A 12 -9.80 15.64 0.51
C VAL A 12 -10.55 15.82 -0.81
N THR A 13 -9.94 15.43 -1.92
CA THR A 13 -10.56 15.48 -3.25
C THR A 13 -11.71 14.49 -3.38
N GLU A 14 -11.51 13.25 -2.95
CA GLU A 14 -12.56 12.23 -2.99
C GLU A 14 -13.70 12.55 -2.01
N MET A 15 -13.37 13.00 -0.80
CA MET A 15 -14.39 13.37 0.17
C MET A 15 -15.24 14.57 -0.29
N LYS A 16 -14.65 15.57 -0.98
CA LYS A 16 -15.41 16.69 -1.54
C LYS A 16 -16.47 16.23 -2.54
N LYS A 17 -16.20 15.22 -3.36
CA LYS A 17 -17.19 14.66 -4.30
C LYS A 17 -18.42 14.11 -3.60
N ILE A 18 -18.25 13.63 -2.36
CA ILE A 18 -19.33 13.00 -1.57
C ILE A 18 -20.20 14.04 -0.87
N ILE A 19 -19.60 15.06 -0.22
CA ILE A 19 -20.35 16.00 0.64
C ILE A 19 -20.48 17.40 0.06
N ASN A 20 -19.79 17.72 -1.04
CA ASN A 20 -19.77 19.03 -1.68
C ASN A 20 -19.38 20.21 -0.77
N GLN A 21 -18.66 19.95 0.32
CA GLN A 21 -18.11 20.95 1.25
C GLN A 21 -16.61 21.09 1.05
N ASP A 22 -16.04 22.25 1.43
CA ASP A 22 -14.60 22.44 1.42
C ASP A 22 -13.93 21.70 2.56
N LEU A 23 -12.84 21.02 2.23
CA LEU A 23 -12.11 20.14 3.13
C LEU A 23 -10.63 20.51 3.19
N ASN A 24 -10.06 20.33 4.37
CA ASN A 24 -8.62 20.43 4.60
C ASN A 24 -8.12 19.18 5.33
N TYR A 25 -6.94 18.71 4.98
CA TYR A 25 -6.17 17.82 5.82
C TYR A 25 -5.04 18.62 6.48
N ILE A 26 -5.07 18.65 7.80
CA ILE A 26 -4.19 19.46 8.63
C ILE A 26 -3.25 18.50 9.38
N ASN A 27 -1.96 18.75 9.33
CA ASN A 27 -0.98 17.99 10.09
C ASN A 27 -1.10 18.30 11.59
N VAL A 28 -0.55 17.46 12.46
CA VAL A 28 -0.61 17.64 13.93
C VAL A 28 0.03 18.95 14.42
N ASP A 29 0.97 19.53 13.64
CA ASP A 29 1.58 20.84 13.92
C ASP A 29 0.68 22.04 13.56
N GLY A 30 -0.46 21.80 12.89
CA GLY A 30 -1.41 22.82 12.44
C GLY A 30 -1.19 23.28 11.00
N THR A 31 -0.26 22.71 10.25
CA THR A 31 -0.04 23.04 8.83
C THR A 31 -1.09 22.33 7.96
N ILE A 32 -1.76 23.07 7.09
CA ILE A 32 -2.64 22.48 6.08
C ILE A 32 -1.77 21.84 4.99
N ILE A 33 -1.73 20.52 4.88
CA ILE A 33 -0.93 19.80 3.90
C ILE A 33 -1.70 19.46 2.62
N ALA A 34 -3.05 19.42 2.71
CA ALA A 34 -3.94 19.26 1.56
C ALA A 34 -5.23 20.03 1.75
N SER A 35 -5.80 20.54 0.66
CA SER A 35 -7.03 21.33 0.68
C SER A 35 -7.75 21.28 -0.65
N THR A 36 -9.08 21.40 -0.62
CA THR A 36 -9.91 21.65 -1.79
C THR A 36 -9.76 23.11 -2.30
N ASP A 37 -9.35 24.04 -1.42
CA ASP A 37 -8.91 25.41 -1.77
C ASP A 37 -7.37 25.46 -1.77
N LYS A 38 -6.77 25.45 -2.96
CA LYS A 38 -5.31 25.42 -3.14
C LYS A 38 -4.56 26.55 -2.42
N ASN A 39 -5.21 27.69 -2.22
CA ASN A 39 -4.59 28.86 -1.56
C ASN A 39 -4.36 28.62 -0.06
N ARG A 40 -4.97 27.60 0.51
CA ARG A 40 -4.83 27.25 1.92
C ARG A 40 -3.69 26.27 2.19
N ILE A 41 -3.17 25.59 1.17
CA ILE A 41 -2.07 24.62 1.33
C ILE A 41 -0.80 25.34 1.82
N GLY A 42 -0.20 24.80 2.88
CA GLY A 42 0.97 25.37 3.53
C GLY A 42 0.67 26.45 4.56
N THR A 43 -0.59 26.89 4.70
CA THR A 43 -0.96 27.88 5.73
C THR A 43 -1.21 27.20 7.09
N PHE A 44 -1.12 28.01 8.15
CA PHE A 44 -1.34 27.56 9.52
C PHE A 44 -2.83 27.60 9.89
N HIS A 45 -3.30 26.60 10.62
CA HIS A 45 -4.66 26.45 11.08
C HIS A 45 -4.68 26.11 12.59
N GLU A 46 -4.87 27.14 13.44
CA GLU A 46 -4.79 27.01 14.89
C GLU A 46 -5.80 26.02 15.47
N ALA A 47 -7.06 26.07 15.05
CA ALA A 47 -8.09 25.14 15.54
C ALA A 47 -7.78 23.68 15.15
N GLY A 48 -7.13 23.45 14.01
CA GLY A 48 -6.65 22.12 13.63
C GLY A 48 -5.55 21.62 14.58
N LYS A 49 -4.58 22.46 14.89
CA LYS A 49 -3.54 22.13 15.88
C LYS A 49 -4.14 21.82 17.26
N LEU A 50 -5.07 22.65 17.74
CA LEU A 50 -5.74 22.43 19.02
C LEU A 50 -6.58 21.15 19.02
N ALA A 51 -7.24 20.81 17.90
CA ALA A 51 -7.98 19.57 17.78
C ALA A 51 -7.06 18.35 17.89
N ALA A 52 -5.88 18.39 17.25
CA ALA A 52 -4.88 17.33 17.36
C ALA A 52 -4.32 17.21 18.79
N MET A 53 -3.92 18.33 19.41
CA MET A 53 -3.32 18.34 20.75
C MET A 53 -4.28 17.87 21.85
N ASN A 54 -5.56 18.26 21.75
CA ASN A 54 -6.57 17.94 22.75
C ASN A 54 -7.32 16.64 22.45
N GLU A 55 -7.06 16.03 21.29
CA GLU A 55 -7.75 14.83 20.79
C GLU A 55 -9.28 14.98 20.76
N LYS A 56 -9.77 16.21 20.54
CA LYS A 56 -11.20 16.58 20.56
C LYS A 56 -11.60 17.28 19.29
N ASN A 57 -12.87 17.08 18.92
CA ASN A 57 -13.48 17.86 17.86
C ASN A 57 -13.57 19.33 18.28
N ILE A 58 -13.22 20.23 17.36
CA ILE A 58 -13.36 21.68 17.56
C ILE A 58 -14.33 22.23 16.52
N VAL A 59 -15.44 22.78 16.99
CA VAL A 59 -16.41 23.51 16.18
C VAL A 59 -15.99 24.98 16.12
N ILE A 60 -16.06 25.58 14.94
CA ILE A 60 -15.73 26.98 14.66
C ILE A 60 -17.03 27.65 14.23
N GLU A 61 -17.52 28.59 15.05
CA GLU A 61 -18.81 29.24 14.85
C GLU A 61 -18.77 30.38 13.81
N TYR A 62 -17.60 31.01 13.64
CA TYR A 62 -17.39 32.11 12.68
C TYR A 62 -15.94 32.13 12.17
N ASP A 63 -15.77 32.74 11.00
CA ASP A 63 -14.44 32.85 10.38
C ASP A 63 -13.48 33.63 11.27
N GLU A 64 -12.20 33.19 11.29
CA GLU A 64 -11.10 33.78 12.09
C GLU A 64 -11.32 33.70 13.61
N GLN A 65 -12.25 32.87 14.10
CA GLN A 65 -12.38 32.58 15.54
C GLN A 65 -11.06 32.02 16.13
N TYR A 66 -10.32 31.28 15.33
CA TYR A 66 -8.96 30.86 15.54
C TYR A 66 -8.14 31.29 14.34
N ARG A 67 -6.85 31.56 14.54
CA ARG A 67 -5.97 32.00 13.42
C ARG A 67 -6.04 31.05 12.24
N GLY A 68 -6.38 31.58 11.07
CA GLY A 68 -6.47 30.83 9.80
C GLY A 68 -7.65 29.86 9.72
N SER A 69 -8.66 30.01 10.58
CA SER A 69 -9.85 29.17 10.57
C SER A 69 -11.00 29.78 9.77
N ARG A 70 -11.83 28.91 9.21
CA ARG A 70 -13.15 29.25 8.66
C ARG A 70 -14.23 28.51 9.48
N LYS A 71 -15.45 29.04 9.47
CA LYS A 71 -16.62 28.39 10.09
C LYS A 71 -16.74 26.93 9.65
N GLY A 72 -16.88 26.01 10.63
CA GLY A 72 -16.93 24.57 10.34
C GLY A 72 -16.54 23.70 11.51
N ILE A 73 -15.95 22.53 11.24
CA ILE A 73 -15.53 21.57 12.27
C ILE A 73 -14.15 20.98 11.95
N ASN A 74 -13.35 20.78 12.98
CA ASN A 74 -12.06 20.07 12.92
C ASN A 74 -12.15 18.77 13.71
N LEU A 75 -11.82 17.66 13.07
CA LEU A 75 -11.98 16.31 13.58
C LEU A 75 -10.63 15.59 13.59
N PRO A 76 -10.08 15.23 14.77
CA PRO A 76 -8.86 14.43 14.84
C PRO A 76 -9.03 13.08 14.15
N VAL A 77 -8.04 12.70 13.36
CA VAL A 77 -7.97 11.44 12.62
C VAL A 77 -6.97 10.53 13.29
N TYR A 78 -7.37 9.28 13.55
CA TYR A 78 -6.57 8.32 14.30
C TYR A 78 -6.04 7.20 13.41
N TYR A 79 -4.83 6.78 13.74
CA TYR A 79 -4.20 5.55 13.25
C TYR A 79 -3.46 4.89 14.41
N ASN A 80 -3.75 3.61 14.69
CA ASN A 80 -3.19 2.86 15.81
C ASN A 80 -3.32 3.61 17.18
N ASN A 81 -4.49 4.21 17.42
CA ASN A 81 -4.81 5.00 18.63
C ASN A 81 -4.00 6.31 18.81
N GLU A 82 -3.26 6.75 17.80
CA GLU A 82 -2.55 8.02 17.80
C GLU A 82 -3.20 8.99 16.81
N VAL A 83 -3.29 10.28 17.16
CA VAL A 83 -3.72 11.32 16.22
C VAL A 83 -2.61 11.58 15.22
N ILE A 84 -2.89 11.35 13.95
CA ILE A 84 -1.94 11.55 12.85
C ILE A 84 -2.24 12.77 11.98
N GLY A 85 -3.36 13.43 12.22
CA GLY A 85 -3.79 14.62 11.52
C GLY A 85 -5.21 15.02 11.90
N VAL A 86 -5.73 16.01 11.22
CA VAL A 86 -7.08 16.54 11.45
C VAL A 86 -7.77 16.79 10.11
N ILE A 87 -9.01 16.36 9.98
CA ILE A 87 -9.89 16.75 8.87
C ILE A 87 -10.68 17.99 9.30
N GLY A 88 -10.48 19.09 8.56
CA GLY A 88 -11.30 20.30 8.66
C GLY A 88 -12.38 20.30 7.58
N ILE A 89 -13.62 20.57 7.97
CA ILE A 89 -14.76 20.68 7.07
C ILE A 89 -15.34 22.08 7.23
N THR A 90 -15.41 22.84 6.16
CA THR A 90 -15.97 24.21 6.14
C THR A 90 -17.48 24.14 5.84
N GLY A 91 -18.30 24.85 6.61
CA GLY A 91 -19.74 24.89 6.39
C GLY A 91 -20.54 25.22 7.64
N GLU A 92 -21.87 25.24 7.49
CA GLU A 92 -22.79 25.44 8.60
C GLU A 92 -22.75 24.26 9.57
N ARG A 93 -22.89 24.55 10.87
CA ARG A 93 -22.73 23.56 11.96
C ARG A 93 -23.60 22.31 11.77
N GLU A 94 -24.87 22.49 11.43
CA GLU A 94 -25.78 21.36 11.25
C GLU A 94 -25.37 20.41 10.13
N GLU A 95 -24.82 20.97 9.04
CA GLU A 95 -24.34 20.20 7.88
C GLU A 95 -23.03 19.49 8.20
N VAL A 96 -22.04 20.21 8.78
CA VAL A 96 -20.72 19.63 9.04
C VAL A 96 -20.74 18.61 10.17
N GLU A 97 -21.58 18.75 11.19
CA GLU A 97 -21.76 17.75 12.25
C GLU A 97 -22.38 16.45 11.71
N LYS A 98 -23.36 16.58 10.78
CA LYS A 98 -24.00 15.42 10.15
C LYS A 98 -23.00 14.54 9.39
N TYR A 99 -22.12 15.17 8.60
CA TYR A 99 -21.15 14.45 7.76
C TYR A 99 -19.84 14.18 8.47
N GLY A 100 -19.47 14.97 9.46
CA GLY A 100 -18.15 14.94 10.10
C GLY A 100 -17.72 13.58 10.59
N LYS A 101 -18.59 12.85 11.29
CA LYS A 101 -18.29 11.51 11.79
C LYS A 101 -18.06 10.51 10.66
N ILE A 102 -18.82 10.61 9.57
CA ILE A 102 -18.69 9.72 8.41
C ILE A 102 -17.36 10.01 7.71
N ILE A 103 -17.08 11.29 7.42
CA ILE A 103 -15.85 11.71 6.74
C ILE A 103 -14.61 11.34 7.55
N LYS A 104 -14.62 11.59 8.86
CA LYS A 104 -13.55 11.14 9.76
C LYS A 104 -13.31 9.64 9.61
N ARG A 105 -14.36 8.82 9.73
CA ARG A 105 -14.22 7.36 9.67
C ARG A 105 -13.76 6.87 8.30
N MET A 106 -14.27 7.45 7.23
CA MET A 106 -13.81 7.13 5.87
C MET A 106 -12.33 7.50 5.69
N THR A 107 -11.91 8.66 6.20
CA THR A 107 -10.49 9.07 6.18
C THR A 107 -9.61 8.07 6.92
N GLU A 108 -10.01 7.62 8.11
CA GLU A 108 -9.28 6.61 8.88
C GLU A 108 -9.16 5.28 8.13
N ILE A 109 -10.24 4.83 7.48
CA ILE A 109 -10.24 3.60 6.67
C ILE A 109 -9.28 3.72 5.48
N LEU A 110 -9.32 4.84 4.75
CA LEU A 110 -8.40 5.07 3.62
C LEU A 110 -6.94 5.09 4.07
N ILE A 111 -6.65 5.63 5.25
CA ILE A 111 -5.31 5.65 5.82
C ILE A 111 -4.84 4.23 6.17
N ILE A 112 -5.71 3.42 6.77
CA ILE A 112 -5.39 2.02 7.08
C ILE A 112 -5.12 1.25 5.79
N GLU A 113 -5.99 1.37 4.78
CA GLU A 113 -5.81 0.72 3.48
C GLU A 113 -4.50 1.12 2.80
N PHE A 114 -4.19 2.41 2.79
CA PHE A 114 -2.92 2.92 2.24
C PHE A 114 -1.72 2.35 2.98
N SER A 115 -1.76 2.33 4.31
CA SER A 115 -0.67 1.80 5.13
C SER A 115 -0.43 0.31 4.90
N MET A 116 -1.51 -0.47 4.77
CA MET A 116 -1.41 -1.91 4.45
C MET A 116 -0.77 -2.13 3.09
N LYS A 117 -1.16 -1.34 2.09
CA LYS A 117 -0.59 -1.40 0.74
C LYS A 117 0.90 -1.00 0.70
N GLU A 118 1.28 0.01 1.47
CA GLU A 118 2.69 0.41 1.62
C GLU A 118 3.54 -0.70 2.25
N LEU A 119 3.02 -1.38 3.28
CA LEU A 119 3.70 -2.52 3.91
C LEU A 119 3.84 -3.69 2.91
N GLU A 120 2.78 -4.01 2.18
CA GLU A 120 2.82 -5.06 1.17
C GLU A 120 3.84 -4.76 0.06
N ASN A 121 3.89 -3.52 -0.43
CA ASN A 121 4.88 -3.11 -1.42
C ASN A 121 6.32 -3.23 -0.90
N LYS A 122 6.56 -2.89 0.37
CA LYS A 122 7.87 -3.07 0.99
C LYS A 122 8.28 -4.54 1.10
N GLU A 123 7.36 -5.41 1.49
CA GLU A 123 7.61 -6.87 1.53
C GLU A 123 7.96 -7.42 0.15
N ILE A 124 7.22 -7.03 -0.89
CA ILE A 124 7.50 -7.44 -2.28
C ILE A 124 8.89 -6.98 -2.72
N GLU A 125 9.26 -5.73 -2.42
CA GLU A 125 10.56 -5.19 -2.78
C GLU A 125 11.71 -5.89 -2.02
N GLN A 126 11.51 -6.21 -0.75
CA GLN A 126 12.48 -6.99 0.02
C GLN A 126 12.65 -8.41 -0.54
N GLN A 127 11.57 -9.10 -0.88
CA GLN A 127 11.61 -10.40 -1.53
C GLN A 127 12.33 -10.35 -2.88
N ARG A 128 12.10 -9.30 -3.67
CA ARG A 128 12.77 -9.07 -4.95
C ARG A 128 14.27 -8.95 -4.78
N LEU A 129 14.73 -8.05 -3.90
CA LEU A 129 16.16 -7.84 -3.63
C LEU A 129 16.84 -9.12 -3.13
N MET A 130 16.16 -9.88 -2.28
CA MET A 130 16.67 -11.14 -1.76
C MET A 130 16.82 -12.20 -2.85
N LEU A 131 15.79 -12.34 -3.70
CA LEU A 131 15.83 -13.30 -4.79
C LEU A 131 16.86 -12.92 -5.87
N GLU A 132 17.03 -11.63 -6.15
CA GLU A 132 18.10 -11.14 -7.03
C GLU A 132 19.50 -11.49 -6.51
N ASN A 133 19.73 -11.32 -5.20
CA ASN A 133 21.01 -11.72 -4.59
C ASN A 133 21.28 -13.22 -4.70
N ILE A 134 20.26 -14.05 -4.43
CA ILE A 134 20.39 -15.51 -4.55
C ILE A 134 20.72 -15.94 -5.98
N LEU A 135 20.06 -15.31 -6.97
CA LEU A 135 20.18 -15.74 -8.37
C LEU A 135 21.40 -15.19 -9.09
N PHE A 136 21.85 -13.97 -8.75
CA PHE A 136 22.82 -13.23 -9.54
C PHE A 136 24.12 -12.93 -8.80
N ASN A 137 24.30 -13.45 -7.56
CA ASN A 137 25.49 -13.22 -6.73
C ASN A 137 25.91 -11.73 -6.65
N ASN A 138 24.93 -10.83 -6.59
CA ASN A 138 25.22 -9.43 -6.39
C ASN A 138 25.67 -9.25 -4.94
N GLU A 139 26.96 -9.00 -4.71
CA GLU A 139 27.55 -8.63 -3.42
C GLU A 139 27.04 -7.27 -2.91
N MET A 140 25.76 -6.98 -3.07
CA MET A 140 25.14 -5.86 -2.39
C MET A 140 25.03 -6.20 -0.91
N GLU A 141 25.60 -5.34 -0.06
CA GLU A 141 25.46 -5.37 1.40
C GLU A 141 23.98 -5.29 1.82
N VAL A 142 23.19 -6.32 1.55
CA VAL A 142 21.85 -6.47 2.12
C VAL A 142 21.98 -7.05 3.52
N ARG A 143 22.71 -6.31 4.38
CA ARG A 143 22.84 -6.63 5.83
C ARG A 143 21.67 -6.10 6.67
N THR A 144 20.58 -5.64 6.08
CA THR A 144 19.50 -5.00 6.84
C THR A 144 18.15 -5.59 6.49
N VAL A 145 17.56 -6.23 7.49
CA VAL A 145 16.12 -6.40 7.82
C VAL A 145 15.46 -7.77 7.58
N PHE A 146 15.90 -8.63 6.68
CA PHE A 146 15.43 -10.02 6.69
C PHE A 146 16.62 -10.98 6.85
N ASP A 147 16.41 -12.03 7.64
CA ASP A 147 17.42 -13.02 8.01
C ASP A 147 17.84 -13.85 6.78
N TYR A 148 18.75 -13.27 5.95
CA TYR A 148 19.36 -13.98 4.82
C TYR A 148 19.93 -15.35 5.26
N ARG A 149 20.43 -15.44 6.49
CA ARG A 149 20.90 -16.69 7.11
C ARG A 149 19.82 -17.76 7.17
N ASN A 150 18.58 -17.38 7.43
CA ASN A 150 17.46 -18.34 7.46
C ASN A 150 17.18 -18.93 6.09
N ILE A 151 17.41 -18.20 5.02
CA ILE A 151 17.19 -18.70 3.65
C ILE A 151 18.31 -19.61 3.20
N GLU A 152 19.58 -19.25 3.49
CA GLU A 152 20.71 -20.15 3.24
C GLU A 152 20.51 -21.48 3.99
N GLU A 153 20.15 -21.44 5.26
CA GLU A 153 19.84 -22.66 6.02
C GLU A 153 18.67 -23.45 5.44
N LEU A 154 17.64 -22.77 4.92
CA LEU A 154 16.50 -23.43 4.26
C LEU A 154 16.94 -24.10 2.95
N LEU A 155 17.73 -23.41 2.13
CA LEU A 155 18.27 -23.96 0.90
C LEU A 155 19.19 -25.16 1.14
N GLU A 156 20.01 -25.11 2.19
CA GLU A 156 20.86 -26.25 2.60
C GLU A 156 20.05 -27.44 3.09
N LYS A 157 19.02 -27.20 3.91
CA LYS A 157 18.22 -28.27 4.55
C LYS A 157 17.16 -28.86 3.63
N GLU A 158 16.43 -28.02 2.92
CA GLU A 158 15.25 -28.42 2.16
C GLU A 158 15.47 -28.39 0.63
N GLY A 159 16.53 -27.71 0.19
CA GLY A 159 16.77 -27.40 -1.22
C GLY A 159 15.83 -26.28 -1.73
N GLY A 160 16.17 -25.74 -2.89
CA GLY A 160 15.38 -24.70 -3.55
C GLY A 160 14.97 -25.10 -4.96
N LEU A 161 13.72 -24.79 -5.32
CA LEU A 161 13.21 -24.94 -6.67
C LEU A 161 12.91 -23.57 -7.25
N ILE A 162 13.52 -23.26 -8.39
CA ILE A 162 13.24 -22.04 -9.15
C ILE A 162 12.24 -22.36 -10.23
N ILE A 163 11.16 -21.58 -10.27
CA ILE A 163 10.18 -21.59 -11.34
C ILE A 163 10.25 -20.25 -12.05
N VAL A 164 10.59 -20.26 -13.33
CA VAL A 164 10.57 -19.09 -14.20
C VAL A 164 9.35 -19.17 -15.10
N SER A 165 8.55 -18.13 -15.14
CA SER A 165 7.34 -18.09 -15.96
C SER A 165 7.35 -16.91 -16.91
N LYS A 166 6.87 -17.12 -18.14
CA LYS A 166 6.69 -16.08 -19.14
C LYS A 166 5.25 -16.10 -19.62
N ILE A 167 4.59 -14.95 -19.57
CA ILE A 167 3.25 -14.78 -20.12
C ILE A 167 3.37 -14.58 -21.64
N VAL A 168 2.54 -15.30 -22.37
CA VAL A 168 2.41 -15.19 -23.83
C VAL A 168 1.09 -14.51 -24.11
N TYR A 169 1.16 -13.33 -24.69
CA TYR A 169 0.04 -12.48 -25.10
C TYR A 169 0.25 -12.06 -26.57
N ASP A 170 -0.84 -11.75 -27.24
CA ASP A 170 -0.82 -11.38 -28.65
C ASP A 170 -0.63 -9.86 -28.85
N ASP A 171 -1.01 -9.04 -27.86
CA ASP A 171 -0.89 -7.58 -27.84
C ASP A 171 -0.07 -7.09 -26.64
N GLU A 172 0.30 -5.78 -26.59
CA GLU A 172 0.95 -5.18 -25.42
C GLU A 172 0.01 -5.22 -24.22
N TYR A 173 0.44 -5.82 -23.10
CA TYR A 173 -0.31 -5.76 -21.85
C TYR A 173 0.18 -4.63 -20.92
N SER A 174 -0.75 -4.09 -20.17
CA SER A 174 -0.48 -2.93 -19.32
C SER A 174 0.30 -3.29 -18.05
N LEU A 175 0.98 -2.30 -17.50
CA LEU A 175 1.67 -2.43 -16.20
C LEU A 175 0.70 -2.84 -15.05
N GLU A 176 -0.58 -2.46 -15.17
CA GLU A 176 -1.60 -2.87 -14.21
C GLU A 176 -1.98 -4.33 -14.34
N GLU A 177 -2.02 -4.87 -15.55
CA GLU A 177 -2.26 -6.29 -15.79
C GLU A 177 -1.10 -7.13 -15.27
N GLU A 178 0.15 -6.67 -15.47
CA GLU A 178 1.34 -7.32 -14.93
C GLU A 178 1.24 -7.46 -13.40
N LYS A 179 0.88 -6.38 -12.70
CA LYS A 179 0.67 -6.40 -11.25
C LYS A 179 -0.44 -7.36 -10.84
N ARG A 180 -1.57 -7.36 -11.54
CA ARG A 180 -2.69 -8.28 -11.25
C ARG A 180 -2.29 -9.74 -11.44
N ILE A 181 -1.54 -10.03 -12.50
CA ILE A 181 -1.02 -11.37 -12.76
C ILE A 181 -0.01 -11.77 -11.68
N PHE A 182 0.90 -10.87 -11.29
CA PHE A 182 1.82 -11.11 -10.18
C PHE A 182 1.09 -11.51 -8.89
N HIS A 183 0.00 -10.83 -8.55
CA HIS A 183 -0.82 -11.20 -7.38
C HIS A 183 -1.51 -12.58 -7.54
N ILE A 184 -1.84 -13.00 -8.78
CA ILE A 184 -2.34 -14.38 -9.00
C ILE A 184 -1.27 -15.40 -8.63
N PHE A 185 -0.03 -15.18 -9.04
CA PHE A 185 1.09 -16.05 -8.66
C PHE A 185 1.28 -16.05 -7.14
N LYS A 186 1.41 -14.88 -6.52
CA LYS A 186 1.59 -14.72 -5.08
C LYS A 186 0.50 -15.45 -4.28
N ASN A 187 -0.77 -15.28 -4.67
CA ASN A 187 -1.91 -15.90 -4.00
C ASN A 187 -2.12 -17.39 -4.34
N SER A 188 -1.36 -17.93 -5.27
CA SER A 188 -1.41 -19.37 -5.61
C SER A 188 -0.42 -20.20 -4.80
N ILE A 189 0.43 -19.52 -3.99
CA ILE A 189 1.46 -20.14 -3.17
C ILE A 189 1.07 -19.98 -1.71
N ASP A 190 0.88 -21.10 -1.01
CA ASP A 190 0.50 -21.09 0.42
C ASP A 190 1.72 -20.97 1.36
N ASP A 191 2.94 -21.33 0.89
CA ASP A 191 4.16 -21.23 1.69
C ASP A 191 4.67 -19.79 1.77
N LYS A 192 4.52 -19.17 2.94
CA LYS A 192 4.97 -17.79 3.22
C LYS A 192 6.50 -17.60 3.13
N ARG A 193 7.28 -18.68 3.14
CA ARG A 193 8.74 -18.64 3.00
C ARG A 193 9.15 -18.45 1.56
N SER A 194 8.28 -18.77 0.61
CA SER A 194 8.54 -18.67 -0.83
C SER A 194 8.80 -17.22 -1.23
N LEU A 195 9.74 -17.02 -2.15
CA LEU A 195 10.08 -15.71 -2.70
C LEU A 195 9.55 -15.58 -4.11
N ILE A 196 9.11 -14.37 -4.46
CA ILE A 196 8.58 -14.05 -5.79
C ILE A 196 9.10 -12.70 -6.25
N MET A 197 9.45 -12.60 -7.54
CA MET A 197 9.78 -11.32 -8.17
C MET A 197 9.35 -11.26 -9.63
N ILE A 198 9.23 -10.03 -10.15
CA ILE A 198 9.19 -9.76 -11.60
C ILE A 198 10.59 -9.36 -12.03
N TYR A 199 11.11 -10.01 -13.07
CA TYR A 199 12.40 -9.70 -13.67
C TYR A 199 12.30 -9.82 -15.19
N GLN A 200 12.55 -8.72 -15.90
CA GLN A 200 12.48 -8.65 -17.38
C GLN A 200 11.20 -9.27 -17.97
N SER A 201 10.05 -8.87 -17.44
CA SER A 201 8.71 -9.38 -17.83
C SER A 201 8.51 -10.89 -17.61
N MET A 202 9.34 -11.49 -16.76
CA MET A 202 9.17 -12.86 -16.25
C MET A 202 8.81 -12.83 -14.78
N ILE A 203 7.98 -13.76 -14.33
CA ILE A 203 7.74 -13.97 -12.90
C ILE A 203 8.60 -15.13 -12.46
N ILE A 204 9.45 -14.89 -11.47
CA ILE A 204 10.38 -15.87 -10.89
C ILE A 204 9.94 -16.18 -9.49
N LEU A 205 9.88 -17.47 -9.18
CA LEU A 205 9.51 -18.02 -7.87
C LEU A 205 10.65 -18.85 -7.34
N LEU A 206 10.95 -18.71 -6.04
CA LEU A 206 11.77 -19.66 -5.29
C LEU A 206 10.86 -20.34 -4.27
N LEU A 207 10.73 -21.66 -4.41
CA LEU A 207 9.99 -22.53 -3.48
C LEU A 207 10.99 -23.40 -2.71
N PHE A 208 10.69 -23.66 -1.43
CA PHE A 208 11.52 -24.51 -0.58
C PHE A 208 10.91 -25.92 -0.49
N GLY A 209 11.78 -26.93 -0.37
CA GLY A 209 11.37 -28.33 -0.34
C GLY A 209 11.07 -28.91 -1.73
N LYS A 210 10.99 -30.23 -1.79
CA LYS A 210 10.69 -30.97 -3.03
C LYS A 210 9.30 -31.60 -2.91
N ASN A 211 8.33 -31.08 -3.65
CA ASN A 211 7.03 -31.72 -3.79
C ASN A 211 6.50 -31.48 -5.21
N ASP A 212 6.84 -32.42 -6.12
CA ASP A 212 6.50 -32.31 -7.54
C ASP A 212 4.98 -32.23 -7.76
N THR A 213 4.18 -32.94 -6.95
CA THR A 213 2.72 -32.94 -7.06
C THR A 213 2.13 -31.58 -6.67
N LEU A 214 2.71 -30.91 -5.66
CA LEU A 214 2.29 -29.56 -5.26
C LEU A 214 2.65 -28.53 -6.34
N ILE A 215 3.82 -28.66 -6.93
CA ILE A 215 4.29 -27.78 -8.01
C ILE A 215 3.38 -27.87 -9.22
N ASP A 216 3.06 -29.07 -9.66
CA ASP A 216 2.13 -29.30 -10.77
C ASP A 216 0.75 -28.70 -10.50
N SER A 217 0.27 -28.82 -9.26
CA SER A 217 -1.00 -28.23 -8.82
C SER A 217 -0.96 -26.71 -8.89
N ILE A 218 0.12 -26.08 -8.39
CA ILE A 218 0.30 -24.62 -8.44
C ILE A 218 0.35 -24.13 -9.89
N ILE A 219 1.15 -24.77 -10.74
CA ILE A 219 1.29 -24.43 -12.15
C ILE A 219 -0.05 -24.54 -12.88
N LYS A 220 -0.78 -25.63 -12.65
CA LYS A 220 -2.12 -25.87 -13.24
C LYS A 220 -3.10 -24.77 -12.82
N LYS A 221 -3.17 -24.47 -11.52
CA LYS A 221 -4.03 -23.42 -10.97
C LYS A 221 -3.73 -22.05 -11.61
N ILE A 222 -2.45 -21.67 -11.71
CA ILE A 222 -2.03 -20.39 -12.30
C ILE A 222 -2.43 -20.33 -13.78
N LYS A 223 -2.16 -21.39 -14.56
CA LYS A 223 -2.54 -21.48 -15.99
C LYS A 223 -4.05 -21.31 -16.18
N GLU A 224 -4.85 -22.00 -15.38
CA GLU A 224 -6.31 -21.95 -15.45
C GLU A 224 -6.83 -20.55 -15.13
N ILE A 225 -6.37 -19.92 -14.05
CA ILE A 225 -6.83 -18.57 -13.65
C ILE A 225 -6.46 -17.54 -14.70
N ILE A 226 -5.22 -17.56 -15.21
CA ILE A 226 -4.74 -16.57 -16.18
C ILE A 226 -5.46 -16.75 -17.53
N ASN A 227 -5.64 -17.98 -17.97
CA ASN A 227 -6.37 -18.24 -19.20
C ASN A 227 -7.85 -17.82 -19.10
N LEU A 228 -8.52 -18.12 -17.98
CA LEU A 228 -9.92 -17.76 -17.77
C LEU A 228 -10.14 -16.24 -17.66
N LYS A 229 -9.23 -15.51 -17.00
CA LYS A 229 -9.40 -14.08 -16.75
C LYS A 229 -8.93 -13.20 -17.92
N TYR A 230 -7.87 -13.61 -18.61
CA TYR A 230 -7.16 -12.77 -19.57
C TYR A 230 -7.04 -13.41 -20.96
N GLY A 231 -7.33 -14.70 -21.12
CA GLY A 231 -7.09 -15.44 -22.35
C GLY A 231 -5.61 -15.73 -22.64
N TYR A 232 -4.71 -15.41 -21.72
CA TYR A 232 -3.26 -15.53 -21.90
C TYR A 232 -2.77 -16.95 -21.62
N LYS A 233 -1.68 -17.33 -22.29
CA LYS A 233 -0.96 -18.56 -22.04
C LYS A 233 0.27 -18.26 -21.17
N VAL A 234 0.64 -19.20 -20.29
CA VAL A 234 1.84 -19.08 -19.46
C VAL A 234 2.76 -20.26 -19.74
N LYS A 235 4.02 -19.96 -20.06
CA LYS A 235 5.10 -20.95 -20.17
C LYS A 235 5.88 -20.99 -18.89
N PHE A 236 6.29 -22.19 -18.44
CA PHE A 236 7.05 -22.39 -17.23
C PHE A 236 8.35 -23.15 -17.54
N GLY A 237 9.43 -22.70 -16.92
CA GLY A 237 10.68 -23.42 -16.78
C GLY A 237 10.93 -23.73 -15.31
N ILE A 238 11.43 -24.93 -15.01
CA ILE A 238 11.69 -25.37 -13.62
C ILE A 238 13.17 -25.74 -13.52
N GLY A 239 13.83 -25.21 -12.51
CA GLY A 239 15.22 -25.50 -12.18
C GLY A 239 15.41 -25.75 -10.68
N GLN A 240 16.52 -26.33 -10.31
CA GLN A 240 16.89 -26.55 -8.89
C GLN A 240 18.11 -25.70 -8.55
N ILE A 241 18.07 -25.07 -7.36
CA ILE A 241 19.27 -24.50 -6.74
C ILE A 241 19.97 -25.64 -6.02
N LYS A 242 21.22 -25.90 -6.39
CA LYS A 242 22.12 -26.76 -5.63
C LYS A 242 23.09 -25.85 -4.88
N TYR A 243 23.08 -25.93 -3.57
CA TYR A 243 24.17 -25.39 -2.75
C TYR A 243 25.32 -26.42 -2.77
N ASN A 244 26.49 -25.98 -3.17
CA ASN A 244 27.72 -26.75 -3.10
C ASN A 244 28.43 -26.47 -1.79
#